data_6d8b035a572b63d6ee2f32853ed552f6
#
_entry.id   6d8b035a572b63d6ee2f32853ed552f6
#
_cell.length_a   1.000
_cell.length_b   1.000
_cell.length_c   1.000
_cell.angle_alpha   90.00
_cell.angle_beta   90.00
_cell.angle_gamma   90.00
#
_symmetry.space_group_name_H-M   'P 1'
#
loop_
_entity.id
_entity.type
_entity.pdbx_description
1 polymer ?
#
loop_
_entity_poly.entity_id
_entity_poly.type
_entity_poly.pdbx_seq_one_letter_code
_entity_poly.pdbx_strand_id
1 'polypeptide(L)'
;KTATVEARFFPALQGESGKMSASDPNSAIFVTDTPKQIKTKVNKHAFSGGRATVEEHRALGADLGVDIPWKWLQFFEPDDAELAQVGEAYGSGRLLTGEVKARLIERLCEVVGEFQQRRARVDDAAARAFTSVRDMTGLMEGKVFAAKGGPAKKAGKKEGGGGGGEGKKTSREEKREEERRSEAEAANKE
;
A
#
# COMPACT_ATOMS: atom_id res chain seq x y z
N LYS A 1 6.55 -19.21 -25.08
CA LYS A 1 7.23 -19.19 -23.76
C LYS A 1 6.68 -18.02 -22.96
N THR A 2 6.35 -18.25 -21.69
CA THR A 2 5.97 -17.20 -20.78
C THR A 2 7.20 -16.39 -20.38
N ALA A 3 7.13 -15.06 -20.45
CA ALA A 3 8.16 -14.20 -19.88
C ALA A 3 7.98 -14.14 -18.36
N THR A 4 9.03 -14.45 -17.63
CA THR A 4 9.06 -14.35 -16.18
C THR A 4 10.09 -13.32 -15.76
N VAL A 5 9.74 -12.53 -14.74
CA VAL A 5 10.66 -11.62 -14.05
C VAL A 5 10.77 -12.14 -12.62
N GLU A 6 11.99 -12.44 -12.22
CA GLU A 6 12.28 -12.93 -10.87
C GLU A 6 12.95 -11.82 -10.06
N ALA A 7 12.48 -11.61 -8.83
CA ALA A 7 13.07 -10.70 -7.88
C ALA A 7 13.55 -11.48 -6.65
N ARG A 8 14.49 -10.89 -5.91
CA ARG A 8 14.90 -11.43 -4.60
C ARG A 8 13.69 -11.45 -3.64
N PHE A 9 13.73 -12.36 -2.68
CA PHE A 9 12.73 -12.40 -1.63
C PHE A 9 12.74 -11.10 -0.82
N PHE A 10 11.56 -10.49 -0.65
CA PHE A 10 11.40 -9.27 0.11
C PHE A 10 11.08 -9.60 1.57
N PRO A 11 12.00 -9.32 2.53
CA PRO A 11 11.86 -9.77 3.90
C PRO A 11 10.87 -8.92 4.69
N ALA A 12 10.33 -9.49 5.79
CA ALA A 12 9.57 -8.74 6.78
C ALA A 12 10.47 -7.74 7.53
N LEU A 13 9.90 -6.67 8.10
CA LEU A 13 10.66 -5.68 8.87
C LEU A 13 11.44 -6.29 10.05
N GLN A 14 10.90 -7.34 10.67
CA GLN A 14 11.47 -7.99 11.85
C GLN A 14 12.61 -8.98 11.52
N GLY A 15 12.87 -9.23 10.25
CA GLY A 15 13.95 -10.13 9.82
C GLY A 15 13.50 -11.10 8.72
N GLU A 16 14.46 -11.87 8.20
CA GLU A 16 14.19 -12.84 7.11
C GLU A 16 13.43 -14.08 7.58
N SER A 17 13.54 -14.45 8.85
CA SER A 17 12.79 -15.56 9.43
C SER A 17 11.29 -15.25 9.60
N GLY A 18 10.94 -13.97 9.58
CA GLY A 18 9.57 -13.50 9.71
C GLY A 18 8.80 -13.54 8.38
N LYS A 19 7.49 -13.77 8.47
CA LYS A 19 6.59 -13.65 7.33
C LYS A 19 5.86 -12.31 7.41
N MET A 20 5.86 -11.55 6.30
CA MET A 20 4.93 -10.41 6.20
C MET A 20 3.49 -10.90 6.28
N SER A 21 2.72 -10.32 7.19
CA SER A 21 1.32 -10.70 7.41
C SER A 21 0.46 -9.48 7.67
N ALA A 22 -0.74 -9.47 7.10
CA ALA A 22 -1.74 -8.46 7.42
C ALA A 22 -2.22 -8.54 8.89
N SER A 23 -2.05 -9.72 9.52
CA SER A 23 -2.37 -9.94 10.93
C SER A 23 -1.35 -9.33 11.89
N ASP A 24 -0.11 -9.10 11.44
CA ASP A 24 0.92 -8.38 12.19
C ASP A 24 1.23 -7.05 11.51
N PRO A 25 0.63 -5.94 12.01
CA PRO A 25 0.82 -4.62 11.41
C PRO A 25 2.26 -4.10 11.50
N ASN A 26 3.12 -4.72 12.31
CA ASN A 26 4.51 -4.33 12.49
C ASN A 26 5.47 -5.08 11.55
N SER A 27 4.99 -6.10 10.86
CA SER A 27 5.80 -6.90 9.94
C SER A 27 6.05 -6.20 8.59
N ALA A 28 5.21 -5.21 8.23
CA ALA A 28 5.22 -4.58 6.92
C ALA A 28 4.85 -3.09 6.96
N ILE A 29 5.22 -2.38 5.90
CA ILE A 29 4.70 -1.05 5.61
C ILE A 29 3.53 -1.22 4.64
N PHE A 30 2.37 -0.66 5.02
CA PHE A 30 1.18 -0.69 4.18
C PHE A 30 1.09 0.58 3.32
N VAL A 31 0.52 0.46 2.15
CA VAL A 31 0.25 1.61 1.26
C VAL A 31 -0.73 2.64 1.86
N THR A 32 -1.39 2.29 2.96
CA THR A 32 -2.27 3.16 3.74
C THR A 32 -1.58 3.83 4.93
N ASP A 33 -0.32 3.46 5.22
CA ASP A 33 0.41 4.03 6.35
C ASP A 33 0.71 5.52 6.12
N THR A 34 0.58 6.31 7.17
CA THR A 34 1.01 7.70 7.18
C THR A 34 2.54 7.79 7.35
N PRO A 35 3.19 8.91 6.97
CA PRO A 35 4.63 9.11 7.17
C PRO A 35 5.08 8.88 8.63
N LYS A 36 4.24 9.25 9.60
CA LYS A 36 4.51 9.03 11.03
C LYS A 36 4.49 7.54 11.38
N GLN A 37 3.56 6.77 10.82
CA GLN A 37 3.49 5.32 11.01
C GLN A 37 4.68 4.60 10.36
N ILE A 38 5.05 4.98 9.13
CA ILE A 38 6.23 4.46 8.44
C ILE A 38 7.48 4.69 9.31
N LYS A 39 7.72 5.92 9.75
CA LYS A 39 8.85 6.27 10.63
C LYS A 39 8.86 5.43 11.92
N THR A 40 7.71 5.27 12.55
CA THR A 40 7.59 4.51 13.79
C THR A 40 7.88 3.02 13.55
N LYS A 41 7.31 2.43 12.51
CA LYS A 41 7.51 1.02 12.16
C LYS A 41 8.97 0.71 11.83
N VAL A 42 9.60 1.50 10.96
CA VAL A 42 11.01 1.29 10.58
C VAL A 42 11.92 1.44 11.81
N ASN A 43 11.75 2.49 12.61
CA ASN A 43 12.62 2.72 13.76
C ASN A 43 12.47 1.65 14.84
N LYS A 44 11.25 1.18 15.13
CA LYS A 44 10.98 0.24 16.21
C LYS A 44 11.14 -1.23 15.82
N HIS A 45 10.76 -1.58 14.60
CA HIS A 45 10.58 -2.98 14.21
C HIS A 45 11.55 -3.45 13.13
N ALA A 46 12.22 -2.55 12.37
CA ALA A 46 13.21 -2.98 11.40
C ALA A 46 14.44 -3.52 12.09
N PHE A 47 14.68 -4.82 11.91
CA PHE A 47 15.87 -5.49 12.42
C PHE A 47 17.13 -4.89 11.78
N SER A 48 18.14 -4.60 12.59
CA SER A 48 19.37 -3.96 12.14
C SER A 48 20.57 -4.84 12.34
N GLY A 49 21.48 -4.86 11.36
CA GLY A 49 22.80 -5.46 11.42
C GLY A 49 23.88 -4.57 12.05
N GLY A 50 23.48 -3.42 12.64
CA GLY A 50 24.40 -2.54 13.38
C GLY A 50 24.93 -3.18 14.67
N ARG A 51 25.97 -2.56 15.26
CA ARG A 51 26.58 -3.02 16.50
C ARG A 51 25.92 -2.39 17.72
N ALA A 52 26.27 -2.92 18.92
CA ALA A 52 25.66 -2.49 20.17
C ALA A 52 26.09 -1.06 20.56
N THR A 53 27.32 -0.68 20.29
CA THR A 53 27.84 0.67 20.55
C THR A 53 28.27 1.37 19.27
N VAL A 54 28.35 2.70 19.33
CA VAL A 54 28.82 3.52 18.19
C VAL A 54 30.29 3.23 17.89
N GLU A 55 31.09 3.01 18.91
CA GLU A 55 32.52 2.71 18.80
C GLU A 55 32.74 1.38 18.07
N GLU A 56 32.03 0.33 18.49
CA GLU A 56 32.07 -0.97 17.81
C GLU A 56 31.56 -0.86 16.37
N HIS A 57 30.52 -0.10 16.15
CA HIS A 57 29.99 0.12 14.80
C HIS A 57 31.01 0.84 13.90
N ARG A 58 31.70 1.85 14.42
CA ARG A 58 32.75 2.57 13.69
C ARG A 58 33.98 1.68 13.39
N ALA A 59 34.29 0.74 14.29
CA ALA A 59 35.42 -0.16 14.11
C ALA A 59 35.12 -1.36 13.19
N LEU A 60 33.96 -1.96 13.30
CA LEU A 60 33.61 -3.22 12.66
C LEU A 60 32.62 -3.10 11.50
N GLY A 61 31.93 -1.96 11.38
CA GLY A 61 30.87 -1.77 10.42
C GLY A 61 29.61 -2.57 10.72
N ALA A 62 28.58 -2.38 9.89
CA ALA A 62 27.34 -3.12 9.95
C ALA A 62 27.42 -4.44 9.18
N ASP A 63 26.65 -5.43 9.63
CA ASP A 63 26.41 -6.65 8.86
C ASP A 63 25.25 -6.43 7.87
N LEU A 64 25.62 -6.16 6.62
CA LEU A 64 24.67 -5.94 5.52
C LEU A 64 23.86 -7.21 5.19
N GLY A 65 24.38 -8.38 5.53
CA GLY A 65 23.74 -9.67 5.26
C GLY A 65 22.47 -9.90 6.06
N VAL A 66 22.31 -9.27 7.22
CA VAL A 66 21.16 -9.40 8.11
C VAL A 66 20.35 -8.12 8.29
N ASP A 67 20.88 -6.98 7.85
CA ASP A 67 20.25 -5.66 8.02
C ASP A 67 19.03 -5.48 7.10
N ILE A 68 17.86 -5.35 7.67
CA ILE A 68 16.62 -5.20 6.91
C ILE A 68 16.49 -3.82 6.25
N PRO A 69 16.78 -2.69 6.90
CA PRO A 69 16.81 -1.39 6.24
C PRO A 69 17.67 -1.35 4.98
N TRP A 70 18.86 -1.96 5.03
CA TRP A 70 19.74 -2.08 3.87
C TRP A 70 19.11 -2.94 2.76
N LYS A 71 18.57 -4.12 3.11
CA LYS A 71 17.90 -4.99 2.15
C LYS A 71 16.71 -4.32 1.47
N TRP A 72 15.95 -3.52 2.21
CA TRP A 72 14.83 -2.77 1.65
C TRP A 72 15.31 -1.64 0.73
N LEU A 73 16.36 -0.91 1.08
CA LEU A 73 16.94 0.11 0.20
C LEU A 73 17.31 -0.44 -1.18
N GLN A 74 17.77 -1.70 -1.28
CA GLN A 74 18.07 -2.35 -2.56
C GLN A 74 16.84 -2.48 -3.50
N PHE A 75 15.62 -2.34 -2.97
CA PHE A 75 14.39 -2.35 -3.78
C PHE A 75 13.85 -0.95 -4.07
N PHE A 76 14.11 0.01 -3.20
CA PHE A 76 13.47 1.32 -3.24
C PHE A 76 14.39 2.47 -3.65
N GLU A 77 15.71 2.28 -3.58
CA GLU A 77 16.66 3.28 -4.08
C GLU A 77 16.83 3.14 -5.59
N PRO A 78 16.44 4.15 -6.39
CA PRO A 78 16.55 4.07 -7.85
C PRO A 78 17.94 4.35 -8.37
N ASP A 79 18.83 4.97 -7.58
CA ASP A 79 20.20 5.29 -7.96
C ASP A 79 21.18 4.22 -7.46
N ASP A 80 21.63 3.36 -8.37
CA ASP A 80 22.59 2.29 -8.05
C ASP A 80 23.93 2.83 -7.51
N ALA A 81 24.39 4.01 -7.97
CA ALA A 81 25.63 4.59 -7.50
C ALA A 81 25.49 5.10 -6.06
N GLU A 82 24.36 5.73 -5.73
CA GLU A 82 24.03 6.16 -4.39
C GLU A 82 23.86 4.95 -3.45
N LEU A 83 23.15 3.91 -3.90
CA LEU A 83 23.01 2.66 -3.17
C LEU A 83 24.36 2.04 -2.84
N ALA A 84 25.28 1.95 -3.81
CA ALA A 84 26.62 1.41 -3.61
C ALA A 84 27.42 2.21 -2.56
N GLN A 85 27.35 3.55 -2.62
CA GLN A 85 28.02 4.43 -1.63
C GLN A 85 27.47 4.23 -0.22
N VAL A 86 26.15 4.11 -0.08
CA VAL A 86 25.50 3.83 1.21
C VAL A 86 25.94 2.48 1.75
N GLY A 87 25.97 1.45 0.90
CA GLY A 87 26.42 0.11 1.29
C GLY A 87 27.87 0.08 1.78
N GLU A 88 28.78 0.72 1.05
CA GLU A 88 30.18 0.85 1.44
C GLU A 88 30.34 1.63 2.75
N ALA A 89 29.65 2.77 2.87
CA ALA A 89 29.74 3.60 4.06
C ALA A 89 29.15 2.93 5.29
N TYR A 90 28.07 2.16 5.14
CA TYR A 90 27.43 1.44 6.23
C TYR A 90 28.24 0.19 6.63
N GLY A 91 28.70 -0.60 5.66
CA GLY A 91 29.54 -1.76 5.90
C GLY A 91 30.90 -1.42 6.51
N SER A 92 31.45 -0.22 6.22
CA SER A 92 32.70 0.27 6.84
C SER A 92 32.49 1.00 8.17
N GLY A 93 31.25 1.16 8.65
CA GLY A 93 30.98 1.88 9.90
C GLY A 93 31.02 3.42 9.77
N ARG A 94 31.22 3.98 8.60
CA ARG A 94 31.16 5.44 8.35
C ARG A 94 29.74 5.98 8.50
N LEU A 95 28.73 5.21 8.08
CA LEU A 95 27.32 5.53 8.21
C LEU A 95 26.73 4.76 9.40
N LEU A 96 25.90 5.41 10.20
CA LEU A 96 25.26 4.76 11.35
C LEU A 96 23.89 4.18 10.95
N THR A 97 23.42 3.20 11.72
CA THR A 97 22.11 2.55 11.54
C THR A 97 20.95 3.55 11.45
N GLY A 98 20.99 4.59 12.29
CA GLY A 98 19.95 5.64 12.29
C GLY A 98 19.88 6.40 10.97
N GLU A 99 21.01 6.65 10.32
CA GLU A 99 21.10 7.37 9.04
C GLU A 99 20.56 6.50 7.90
N VAL A 100 20.90 5.20 7.89
CA VAL A 100 20.33 4.23 6.89
C VAL A 100 18.83 4.10 7.07
N LYS A 101 18.32 3.98 8.31
CA LYS A 101 16.89 3.97 8.60
C LYS A 101 16.20 5.27 8.15
N ALA A 102 16.82 6.42 8.37
CA ALA A 102 16.27 7.71 7.95
C ALA A 102 16.12 7.78 6.43
N ARG A 103 17.12 7.33 5.68
CA ARG A 103 17.08 7.26 4.22
C ARG A 103 15.97 6.34 3.72
N LEU A 104 15.86 5.14 4.30
CA LEU A 104 14.78 4.22 3.97
C LEU A 104 13.41 4.83 4.23
N ILE A 105 13.22 5.53 5.36
CA ILE A 105 11.96 6.21 5.71
C ILE A 105 11.62 7.25 4.66
N GLU A 106 12.57 8.05 4.20
CA GLU A 106 12.38 9.06 3.16
C GLU A 106 11.87 8.42 1.87
N ARG A 107 12.57 7.40 1.38
CA ARG A 107 12.17 6.66 0.16
C ARG A 107 10.80 6.02 0.28
N LEU A 108 10.50 5.37 1.40
CA LEU A 108 9.20 4.77 1.63
C LEU A 108 8.07 5.82 1.70
N CYS A 109 8.31 6.97 2.30
CA CYS A 109 7.35 8.07 2.34
C CYS A 109 7.07 8.63 0.93
N GLU A 110 8.08 8.75 0.08
CA GLU A 110 7.91 9.15 -1.32
C GLU A 110 7.05 8.14 -2.09
N VAL A 111 7.43 6.86 -2.09
CA VAL A 111 6.74 5.79 -2.84
C VAL A 111 5.29 5.64 -2.37
N VAL A 112 5.07 5.57 -1.05
CA VAL A 112 3.72 5.43 -0.48
C VAL A 112 2.91 6.70 -0.73
N GLY A 113 3.50 7.88 -0.61
CA GLY A 113 2.85 9.16 -0.87
C GLY A 113 2.40 9.30 -2.32
N GLU A 114 3.24 8.93 -3.29
CA GLU A 114 2.86 8.89 -4.70
C GLU A 114 1.72 7.91 -4.98
N PHE A 115 1.78 6.71 -4.38
CA PHE A 115 0.71 5.73 -4.50
C PHE A 115 -0.61 6.29 -3.96
N GLN A 116 -0.60 6.91 -2.78
CA GLN A 116 -1.78 7.52 -2.17
C GLN A 116 -2.35 8.65 -3.02
N GLN A 117 -1.51 9.52 -3.58
CA GLN A 117 -1.94 10.57 -4.50
C GLN A 117 -2.59 10.02 -5.77
N ARG A 118 -2.00 8.98 -6.37
CA ARG A 118 -2.57 8.31 -7.54
C ARG A 118 -3.91 7.62 -7.19
N ARG A 119 -3.96 6.96 -6.04
CA ARG A 119 -5.17 6.28 -5.55
C ARG A 119 -6.31 7.26 -5.28
N ALA A 120 -6.02 8.45 -4.75
CA ALA A 120 -7.02 9.49 -4.48
C ALA A 120 -7.71 10.02 -5.74
N ARG A 121 -7.11 9.84 -6.92
CA ARG A 121 -7.69 10.23 -8.22
C ARG A 121 -8.67 9.19 -8.76
N VAL A 122 -8.73 7.99 -8.16
CA VAL A 122 -9.63 6.91 -8.61
C VAL A 122 -10.97 7.09 -7.91
N ASP A 123 -11.93 7.62 -8.65
CA ASP A 123 -13.32 7.76 -8.23
C ASP A 123 -14.19 6.54 -8.63
N ASP A 124 -15.46 6.56 -8.23
CA ASP A 124 -16.40 5.49 -8.57
C ASP A 124 -16.66 5.38 -10.08
N ALA A 125 -16.52 6.47 -10.82
CA ALA A 125 -16.68 6.44 -12.27
C ALA A 125 -15.52 5.69 -12.93
N ALA A 126 -14.29 5.96 -12.50
CA ALA A 126 -13.11 5.23 -12.94
C ALA A 126 -13.18 3.75 -12.57
N ALA A 127 -13.60 3.42 -11.34
CA ALA A 127 -13.78 2.04 -10.89
C ALA A 127 -14.85 1.30 -11.73
N ARG A 128 -15.99 1.93 -11.98
CA ARG A 128 -17.06 1.36 -12.86
C ARG A 128 -16.57 1.19 -14.29
N ALA A 129 -15.85 2.16 -14.85
CA ALA A 129 -15.29 2.04 -16.19
C ALA A 129 -14.29 0.89 -16.30
N PHE A 130 -13.49 0.66 -15.26
CA PHE A 130 -12.53 -0.44 -15.23
C PHE A 130 -13.18 -1.82 -15.11
N THR A 131 -14.25 -1.95 -14.33
CA THR A 131 -14.97 -3.21 -14.08
C THR A 131 -16.08 -3.49 -15.07
N SER A 132 -16.44 -2.52 -15.96
CA SER A 132 -17.49 -2.72 -16.96
C SER A 132 -17.07 -3.73 -18.03
N VAL A 133 -18.08 -4.41 -18.59
CA VAL A 133 -17.86 -5.30 -19.74
C VAL A 133 -17.39 -4.45 -20.92
N ARG A 134 -16.28 -4.85 -21.51
CA ARG A 134 -15.66 -4.19 -22.67
C ARG A 134 -15.60 -5.16 -23.84
N ASP A 135 -15.81 -4.62 -25.05
CA ASP A 135 -15.56 -5.38 -26.27
C ASP A 135 -14.05 -5.56 -26.43
N MET A 136 -13.61 -6.81 -26.37
CA MET A 136 -12.20 -7.21 -26.49
C MET A 136 -11.78 -7.59 -27.91
N THR A 137 -12.71 -7.50 -28.87
CA THR A 137 -12.47 -7.92 -30.28
C THR A 137 -11.27 -7.19 -30.89
N GLY A 138 -11.17 -5.87 -30.63
CA GLY A 138 -10.04 -5.06 -31.13
C GLY A 138 -8.68 -5.42 -30.48
N LEU A 139 -8.67 -6.04 -29.31
CA LEU A 139 -7.43 -6.48 -28.64
C LEU A 139 -6.82 -7.68 -29.37
N MET A 140 -7.67 -8.60 -29.84
CA MET A 140 -7.24 -9.79 -30.60
C MET A 140 -6.70 -9.43 -31.97
N GLU A 141 -7.09 -8.28 -32.52
CA GLU A 141 -6.61 -7.74 -33.79
C GLU A 141 -5.36 -6.86 -33.65
N GLY A 142 -4.79 -6.73 -32.45
CA GLY A 142 -3.61 -5.91 -32.17
C GLY A 142 -3.86 -4.39 -32.19
N LYS A 143 -5.12 -3.97 -32.17
CA LYS A 143 -5.48 -2.54 -32.10
C LYS A 143 -5.38 -2.04 -30.67
N VAL A 144 -4.61 -0.97 -30.43
CA VAL A 144 -4.50 -0.32 -29.13
C VAL A 144 -5.82 0.38 -28.81
N PHE A 145 -6.40 0.11 -27.62
CA PHE A 145 -7.61 0.78 -27.18
C PHE A 145 -7.36 2.28 -26.95
N ALA A 146 -7.85 3.11 -27.86
CA ALA A 146 -8.13 4.49 -27.50
C ALA A 146 -9.40 4.51 -26.64
N ALA A 147 -9.30 4.97 -25.39
CA ALA A 147 -10.47 5.17 -24.55
C ALA A 147 -11.43 6.17 -25.24
N LYS A 148 -12.43 5.66 -25.92
CA LYS A 148 -13.53 6.49 -26.42
C LYS A 148 -14.43 6.79 -25.21
N GLY A 149 -14.24 7.94 -24.58
CA GLY A 149 -15.23 8.57 -23.74
C GLY A 149 -16.46 8.90 -24.60
N GLY A 150 -17.35 7.92 -24.77
CA GLY A 150 -18.64 8.15 -25.40
C GLY A 150 -19.56 8.87 -24.43
N PRO A 151 -20.31 9.92 -24.86
CA PRO A 151 -21.29 10.56 -24.02
C PRO A 151 -22.38 9.55 -23.65
N ALA A 152 -22.75 9.53 -22.37
CA ALA A 152 -23.87 8.73 -21.88
C ALA A 152 -25.12 8.99 -22.76
N LYS A 153 -25.58 7.95 -23.46
CA LYS A 153 -26.87 8.03 -24.20
C LYS A 153 -27.96 8.33 -23.19
N LYS A 154 -28.54 9.52 -23.27
CA LYS A 154 -29.78 9.86 -22.57
C LYS A 154 -30.82 8.80 -22.94
N ALA A 155 -31.24 8.03 -21.95
CA ALA A 155 -32.36 7.10 -22.11
C ALA A 155 -33.58 7.90 -22.49
N GLY A 156 -34.10 7.66 -23.71
CA GLY A 156 -35.32 8.26 -24.23
C GLY A 156 -36.49 7.89 -23.33
N LYS A 157 -37.20 8.93 -22.89
CA LYS A 157 -38.46 8.85 -22.16
C LYS A 157 -39.48 8.16 -23.04
N LYS A 158 -39.85 6.90 -22.74
CA LYS A 158 -41.11 6.31 -23.23
C LYS A 158 -42.14 6.49 -22.14
N GLU A 159 -43.13 7.29 -22.43
CA GLU A 159 -44.38 7.38 -21.67
C GLU A 159 -45.21 6.13 -21.92
N GLY A 160 -45.77 5.58 -20.86
CA GLY A 160 -46.75 4.50 -20.97
C GLY A 160 -47.03 3.80 -19.65
N GLY A 161 -48.06 4.24 -18.92
CA GLY A 161 -49.04 3.44 -18.21
C GLY A 161 -48.69 2.74 -16.91
N GLY A 162 -49.12 3.28 -15.78
CA GLY A 162 -49.92 2.66 -14.74
C GLY A 162 -49.33 1.48 -13.95
N GLY A 163 -49.23 1.62 -12.62
CA GLY A 163 -49.19 0.50 -11.70
C GLY A 163 -48.41 0.83 -10.43
N GLY A 164 -49.11 1.25 -9.38
CA GLY A 164 -48.53 1.46 -8.04
C GLY A 164 -48.03 0.15 -7.44
N GLY A 165 -46.90 0.23 -6.79
CA GLY A 165 -46.32 -0.79 -5.96
C GLY A 165 -45.54 -0.16 -4.83
N GLU A 166 -46.18 0.05 -3.68
CA GLU A 166 -45.53 0.41 -2.43
C GLU A 166 -44.56 -0.69 -2.03
N GLY A 167 -43.27 -0.38 -2.10
CA GLY A 167 -42.22 -1.27 -1.59
C GLY A 167 -42.26 -1.33 -0.07
N LYS A 168 -42.84 -2.40 0.49
CA LYS A 168 -42.70 -2.76 1.91
C LYS A 168 -41.21 -2.95 2.23
N LYS A 169 -40.68 -2.11 3.13
CA LYS A 169 -39.40 -2.35 3.78
C LYS A 169 -39.42 -3.72 4.42
N THR A 170 -38.38 -4.50 4.23
CA THR A 170 -38.32 -5.86 4.78
C THR A 170 -38.13 -5.80 6.29
N SER A 171 -38.85 -6.68 7.02
CA SER A 171 -38.84 -6.84 8.48
C SER A 171 -37.43 -6.92 9.14
N ARG A 172 -36.41 -7.10 8.34
CA ARG A 172 -35.02 -7.20 8.77
C ARG A 172 -34.31 -5.84 8.85
N GLU A 173 -34.76 -4.85 8.09
CA GLU A 173 -34.22 -3.47 8.14
C GLU A 173 -34.81 -2.70 9.31
N GLU A 174 -36.07 -2.92 9.61
CA GLU A 174 -36.75 -2.30 10.78
C GLU A 174 -36.12 -2.78 12.11
N LYS A 175 -35.81 -4.08 12.23
CA LYS A 175 -35.13 -4.63 13.41
C LYS A 175 -33.71 -4.04 13.62
N ARG A 176 -32.96 -3.79 12.56
CA ARG A 176 -31.63 -3.21 12.66
C ARG A 176 -31.66 -1.71 13.03
N GLU A 177 -32.70 -1.03 12.64
CA GLU A 177 -32.87 0.40 12.97
C GLU A 177 -33.31 0.58 14.43
N GLU A 178 -34.11 -0.35 14.96
CA GLU A 178 -34.55 -0.40 16.35
C GLU A 178 -33.40 -0.77 17.33
N GLU A 179 -32.54 -1.74 16.95
CA GLU A 179 -31.33 -2.09 17.71
C GLU A 179 -30.35 -0.90 17.82
N ARG A 180 -30.12 -0.18 16.75
CA ARG A 180 -29.25 1.01 16.74
C ARG A 180 -29.80 2.16 17.59
N ARG A 181 -31.12 2.31 17.66
CA ARG A 181 -31.76 3.32 18.52
C ARG A 181 -31.61 2.98 19.99
N SER A 182 -31.78 1.72 20.38
CA SER A 182 -31.64 1.28 21.76
C SER A 182 -30.19 1.38 22.25
N GLU A 183 -29.19 1.09 21.40
CA GLU A 183 -27.78 1.26 21.75
C GLU A 183 -27.40 2.76 21.91
N ALA A 184 -27.94 3.63 21.08
CA ALA A 184 -27.71 5.08 21.19
C ALA A 184 -28.33 5.71 22.42
N GLU A 185 -29.51 5.22 22.88
CA GLU A 185 -30.12 5.66 24.10
C GLU A 185 -29.42 5.15 25.37
N ALA A 186 -28.83 3.96 25.31
CA ALA A 186 -28.04 3.42 26.41
C ALA A 186 -26.73 4.19 26.64
N ALA A 187 -26.06 4.59 25.55
CA ALA A 187 -24.81 5.35 25.60
C ALA A 187 -24.94 6.81 26.09
N ASN A 188 -26.15 7.35 26.19
CA ASN A 188 -26.41 8.73 26.62
C ASN A 188 -26.86 8.82 28.08
N LYS A 189 -26.86 7.70 28.84
CA LYS A 189 -27.26 7.62 30.24
C LYS A 189 -26.12 7.34 31.22
N GLU A 190 -24.87 7.23 30.73
CA GLU A 190 -23.65 7.24 31.54
C GLU A 190 -22.91 8.60 31.37
#